data_8d0af59e14fd94e68bc6ddc5e3a5641b
#
_entry.id   8d0af59e14fd94e68bc6ddc5e3a5641b
#
_cell.length_a   1.000
_cell.length_b   1.000
_cell.length_c   1.000
_cell.angle_alpha   90.00
_cell.angle_beta   90.00
_cell.angle_gamma   90.00
#
_symmetry.space_group_name_H-M   'P 1'
#
loop_
_entity.id
_entity.type
_entity.pdbx_description
1 polymer ?
#
loop_
_entity_poly.entity_id
_entity_poly.type
_entity_poly.pdbx_seq_one_letter_code
_entity_poly.pdbx_strand_id
1 'polypeptide(L)'
;MTKRELPPGLRPETLAVRTAIERSQYGENSEALYLTTGFVQPDAATSAERFASGEGYTYARTSNPTVTAFERRLAALEGTEAAIGASSGMGSILMMIMGLLKAGDHVVLSRSMFGSTLNLFAKEFGKFGVETTFVSQTNVDEWRAAMRPNTRLLFAETPTNPLTEVCDIAALAQIAHDAGALLAVDNAFATPLLQRPVEMGADIVMHSGTKYLDGQGRVMAGALCASRQLVTEKFAPVVRTAGMVLSPFNAWVVLKGMETLGVRVKAHCDNTLAIARWLETQPQVARVYYPGLPSHPQHELAMRQQNGLGGGVLSLELAGDTPEAARAKAFHLIDSCRVLSIATNLGDTKTIISHPATTSHGRLTEAQRQAAGISQGVVRLAVGLEHHEDIQDDLLRGLSTLSA
;
A
#
# COMPACT_ATOMS: atom_id res chain seq x y z
N MET A 1 12.61 -32.06 13.56
CA MET A 1 11.50 -31.64 14.43
C MET A 1 10.22 -31.67 13.63
N THR A 2 9.13 -32.27 14.13
CA THR A 2 7.83 -32.29 13.48
C THR A 2 7.31 -30.87 13.32
N LYS A 3 7.01 -30.44 12.09
CA LYS A 3 6.29 -29.19 11.83
C LYS A 3 4.98 -29.23 12.63
N ARG A 4 4.83 -28.36 13.61
CA ARG A 4 3.52 -28.15 14.26
C ARG A 4 2.78 -27.12 13.43
N GLU A 5 1.71 -27.52 12.79
CA GLU A 5 0.81 -26.58 12.10
C GLU A 5 0.16 -25.65 13.12
N LEU A 6 0.00 -24.39 12.75
CA LEU A 6 -0.71 -23.43 13.58
C LEU A 6 -2.21 -23.79 13.57
N PRO A 7 -2.91 -23.69 14.72
CA PRO A 7 -4.35 -23.89 14.74
C PRO A 7 -5.06 -22.80 13.90
N PRO A 8 -6.23 -23.11 13.35
CA PRO A 8 -7.05 -22.13 12.63
C PRO A 8 -7.59 -21.05 13.57
N GLY A 9 -8.01 -19.91 13.02
CA GLY A 9 -8.68 -18.84 13.76
C GLY A 9 -7.78 -17.98 14.65
N LEU A 10 -6.46 -17.99 14.43
CA LEU A 10 -5.53 -17.12 15.13
C LEU A 10 -5.74 -15.65 14.74
N ARG A 11 -5.56 -14.76 15.71
CA ARG A 11 -5.63 -13.31 15.51
C ARG A 11 -4.43 -12.78 14.75
N PRO A 12 -4.57 -11.62 14.05
CA PRO A 12 -3.53 -11.04 13.22
C PRO A 12 -2.17 -10.85 13.91
N GLU A 13 -2.18 -10.45 15.20
CA GLU A 13 -0.96 -10.26 15.97
C GLU A 13 -0.19 -11.58 16.17
N THR A 14 -0.91 -12.68 16.37
CA THR A 14 -0.32 -14.01 16.49
C THR A 14 0.17 -14.50 15.11
N LEU A 15 -0.60 -14.28 14.05
CA LEU A 15 -0.19 -14.61 12.68
C LEU A 15 1.07 -13.86 12.30
N ALA A 16 1.18 -12.58 12.64
CA ALA A 16 2.34 -11.73 12.37
C ALA A 16 3.65 -12.27 12.94
N VAL A 17 3.61 -12.91 14.11
CA VAL A 17 4.80 -13.40 14.82
C VAL A 17 5.02 -14.90 14.72
N ARG A 18 4.05 -15.68 14.22
CA ARG A 18 4.12 -17.15 14.24
C ARG A 18 4.04 -17.81 12.88
N THR A 19 3.45 -17.14 11.88
CA THR A 19 3.31 -17.74 10.54
C THR A 19 4.64 -17.86 9.83
N ALA A 20 4.85 -18.99 9.14
CA ALA A 20 6.00 -19.28 8.29
C ALA A 20 7.36 -19.31 9.03
N ILE A 21 7.38 -19.64 10.31
CA ILE A 21 8.63 -19.95 11.00
C ILE A 21 9.03 -21.38 10.65
N GLU A 22 9.95 -21.52 9.70
CA GLU A 22 10.58 -22.79 9.36
C GLU A 22 11.98 -22.83 9.98
N ARG A 23 12.21 -23.81 10.85
CA ARG A 23 13.49 -23.99 11.54
C ARG A 23 14.41 -24.89 10.74
N SER A 24 15.67 -24.52 10.65
CA SER A 24 16.70 -25.39 10.10
C SER A 24 17.05 -26.54 11.07
N GLN A 25 18.06 -27.29 10.73
CA GLN A 25 18.61 -28.33 11.59
C GLN A 25 19.10 -27.81 12.97
N TYR A 26 19.35 -26.52 13.08
CA TYR A 26 19.82 -25.88 14.32
C TYR A 26 18.70 -25.45 15.26
N GLY A 27 17.44 -25.47 14.82
CA GLY A 27 16.27 -25.19 15.66
C GLY A 27 16.15 -23.71 16.09
N GLU A 28 16.65 -22.78 15.32
CA GLU A 28 16.62 -21.35 15.58
C GLU A 28 15.17 -20.85 15.83
N ASN A 29 15.01 -19.89 16.74
CA ASN A 29 13.70 -19.33 17.06
C ASN A 29 13.27 -18.21 16.10
N SER A 30 14.24 -17.51 15.50
CA SER A 30 13.99 -16.47 14.48
C SER A 30 14.18 -17.06 13.09
N GLU A 31 13.55 -16.49 12.08
CA GLU A 31 13.68 -16.93 10.69
C GLU A 31 15.10 -16.73 10.17
N ALA A 32 15.63 -17.77 9.55
CA ALA A 32 16.94 -17.72 8.90
C ALA A 32 16.90 -16.89 7.63
N LEU A 33 18.00 -16.19 7.35
CA LEU A 33 18.22 -15.45 6.11
C LEU A 33 19.05 -16.29 5.14
N TYR A 34 18.45 -16.66 4.00
CA TYR A 34 19.11 -17.46 2.96
C TYR A 34 19.60 -16.56 1.80
N LEU A 35 20.82 -16.03 1.93
CA LEU A 35 21.48 -15.23 0.89
C LEU A 35 22.25 -16.14 -0.06
N THR A 36 21.57 -16.70 -1.03
CA THR A 36 22.16 -17.51 -2.09
C THR A 36 21.40 -17.33 -3.40
N THR A 37 22.08 -17.47 -4.53
CA THR A 37 21.46 -17.44 -5.86
C THR A 37 21.02 -18.82 -6.33
N GLY A 38 21.71 -19.89 -5.89
CA GLY A 38 21.44 -21.26 -6.28
C GLY A 38 21.42 -22.21 -5.11
N PHE A 39 20.75 -23.34 -5.28
CA PHE A 39 20.62 -24.40 -4.28
C PHE A 39 21.20 -25.71 -4.85
N VAL A 40 22.08 -26.38 -4.09
CA VAL A 40 22.66 -27.67 -4.48
C VAL A 40 21.57 -28.73 -4.44
N GLN A 41 21.51 -29.54 -5.50
CA GLN A 41 20.61 -30.66 -5.62
C GLN A 41 21.35 -31.98 -5.28
N PRO A 42 20.66 -32.99 -4.72
CA PRO A 42 21.32 -34.25 -4.35
C PRO A 42 21.85 -35.03 -5.56
N ASP A 43 21.13 -34.92 -6.70
CA ASP A 43 21.45 -35.59 -7.96
C ASP A 43 20.79 -34.89 -9.16
N ALA A 44 21.19 -35.34 -10.38
CA ALA A 44 20.68 -34.74 -11.62
C ALA A 44 19.18 -35.03 -11.88
N ALA A 45 18.68 -36.17 -11.44
CA ALA A 45 17.25 -36.53 -11.61
C ALA A 45 16.36 -35.63 -10.74
N THR A 46 16.70 -35.46 -9.47
CA THR A 46 16.01 -34.50 -8.57
C THR A 46 16.09 -33.06 -9.09
N SER A 47 17.25 -32.67 -9.66
CA SER A 47 17.40 -31.36 -10.29
C SER A 47 16.40 -31.19 -11.46
N ALA A 48 16.32 -32.15 -12.35
CA ALA A 48 15.43 -32.12 -13.51
C ALA A 48 13.95 -32.07 -13.08
N GLU A 49 13.57 -32.87 -12.09
CA GLU A 49 12.21 -32.88 -11.53
C GLU A 49 11.82 -31.53 -10.94
N ARG A 50 12.68 -30.93 -10.13
CA ARG A 50 12.42 -29.62 -9.51
C ARG A 50 12.33 -28.49 -10.52
N PHE A 51 13.15 -28.53 -11.57
CA PHE A 51 13.04 -27.56 -12.67
C PHE A 51 11.76 -27.73 -13.48
N ALA A 52 11.27 -28.96 -13.66
CA ALA A 52 10.03 -29.24 -14.39
C ALA A 52 8.78 -28.92 -13.56
N SER A 53 8.73 -29.33 -12.30
CA SER A 53 7.57 -29.10 -11.41
C SER A 53 7.53 -27.68 -10.83
N GLY A 54 8.67 -27.02 -10.68
CA GLY A 54 8.81 -25.77 -9.95
C GLY A 54 8.75 -25.94 -8.43
N GLU A 55 8.73 -27.18 -7.92
CA GLU A 55 8.72 -27.47 -6.50
C GLU A 55 10.13 -27.40 -5.89
N GLY A 56 10.20 -26.99 -4.62
CA GLY A 56 11.47 -26.82 -3.91
C GLY A 56 12.24 -25.56 -4.34
N TYR A 57 13.54 -25.56 -3.99
CA TYR A 57 14.40 -24.41 -4.26
C TYR A 57 15.50 -24.81 -5.23
N THR A 58 15.61 -24.10 -6.34
CA THR A 58 16.63 -24.32 -7.37
C THR A 58 17.45 -23.05 -7.61
N TYR A 59 16.79 -21.93 -7.81
CA TYR A 59 17.40 -20.65 -8.10
C TYR A 59 16.60 -19.50 -7.48
N ALA A 60 17.26 -18.56 -6.80
CA ALA A 60 16.60 -17.54 -5.98
C ALA A 60 15.67 -16.58 -6.74
N ARG A 61 15.82 -16.44 -8.07
CA ARG A 61 14.86 -15.66 -8.88
C ARG A 61 13.49 -16.33 -8.97
N THR A 62 13.42 -17.64 -8.85
CA THR A 62 12.16 -18.39 -8.91
C THR A 62 11.57 -18.64 -7.53
N SER A 63 12.39 -18.98 -6.55
CA SER A 63 11.98 -19.21 -5.17
C SER A 63 13.16 -19.12 -4.21
N ASN A 64 12.91 -18.65 -2.98
CA ASN A 64 13.91 -18.58 -1.91
C ASN A 64 13.20 -18.77 -0.56
N PRO A 65 13.74 -19.55 0.39
CA PRO A 65 13.05 -19.83 1.66
C PRO A 65 12.66 -18.57 2.45
N THR A 66 13.51 -17.54 2.46
CA THR A 66 13.21 -16.27 3.16
C THR A 66 12.10 -15.49 2.47
N VAL A 67 12.10 -15.44 1.12
CA VAL A 67 11.02 -14.80 0.35
C VAL A 67 9.72 -15.57 0.54
N THR A 68 9.74 -16.90 0.49
CA THR A 68 8.58 -17.74 0.74
C THR A 68 8.00 -17.52 2.16
N ALA A 69 8.85 -17.31 3.17
CA ALA A 69 8.40 -17.01 4.53
C ALA A 69 7.67 -15.65 4.59
N PHE A 70 8.18 -14.63 3.91
CA PHE A 70 7.51 -13.33 3.76
C PHE A 70 6.15 -13.46 3.07
N GLU A 71 6.09 -14.15 1.93
CA GLU A 71 4.87 -14.35 1.15
C GLU A 71 3.79 -15.07 1.96
N ARG A 72 4.15 -16.16 2.63
CA ARG A 72 3.22 -16.93 3.47
C ARG A 72 2.70 -16.15 4.66
N ARG A 73 3.53 -15.32 5.30
CA ARG A 73 3.11 -14.47 6.41
C ARG A 73 2.16 -13.38 5.94
N LEU A 74 2.47 -12.73 4.84
CA LEU A 74 1.61 -11.68 4.30
C LEU A 74 0.27 -12.24 3.81
N ALA A 75 0.26 -13.38 3.13
CA ALA A 75 -0.96 -14.07 2.73
C ALA A 75 -1.86 -14.40 3.94
N ALA A 76 -1.27 -14.91 5.02
CA ALA A 76 -2.01 -15.23 6.26
C ALA A 76 -2.59 -13.97 6.93
N LEU A 77 -1.88 -12.85 6.89
CA LEU A 77 -2.36 -11.58 7.45
C LEU A 77 -3.51 -11.00 6.62
N GLU A 78 -3.42 -11.04 5.29
CA GLU A 78 -4.49 -10.59 4.38
C GLU A 78 -5.68 -11.56 4.31
N GLY A 79 -5.51 -12.81 4.75
CA GLY A 79 -6.54 -13.83 4.62
C GLY A 79 -6.66 -14.43 3.22
N THR A 80 -5.60 -14.33 2.39
CA THR A 80 -5.55 -14.88 1.04
C THR A 80 -4.89 -16.26 0.99
N GLU A 81 -5.13 -17.02 -0.08
CA GLU A 81 -4.53 -18.36 -0.25
C GLU A 81 -3.04 -18.33 -0.54
N ALA A 82 -2.56 -17.24 -1.17
CA ALA A 82 -1.16 -17.08 -1.54
C ALA A 82 -0.79 -15.60 -1.66
N ALA A 83 0.52 -15.33 -1.60
CA ALA A 83 1.11 -14.06 -1.99
C ALA A 83 2.36 -14.31 -2.83
N ILE A 84 2.78 -13.29 -3.57
CA ILE A 84 4.03 -13.28 -4.34
C ILE A 84 4.73 -11.95 -4.16
N GLY A 85 6.02 -12.02 -3.80
CA GLY A 85 6.86 -10.86 -3.57
C GLY A 85 7.40 -10.23 -4.86
N ALA A 86 7.58 -8.91 -4.82
CA ALA A 86 8.21 -8.12 -5.87
C ALA A 86 9.23 -7.13 -5.30
N SER A 87 10.12 -6.63 -6.14
CA SER A 87 11.20 -5.70 -5.76
C SER A 87 10.69 -4.35 -5.21
N SER A 88 9.46 -3.97 -5.49
CA SER A 88 8.82 -2.74 -5.02
C SER A 88 7.31 -2.79 -5.23
N GLY A 89 6.54 -1.86 -4.63
CA GLY A 89 5.12 -1.71 -4.90
C GLY A 89 4.81 -1.49 -6.39
N MET A 90 5.57 -0.63 -7.08
CA MET A 90 5.42 -0.47 -8.53
C MET A 90 5.76 -1.74 -9.32
N GLY A 91 6.72 -2.54 -8.84
CA GLY A 91 7.01 -3.86 -9.40
C GLY A 91 5.83 -4.83 -9.26
N SER A 92 5.09 -4.76 -8.15
CA SER A 92 3.86 -5.56 -7.96
C SER A 92 2.75 -5.13 -8.92
N ILE A 93 2.55 -3.82 -9.12
CA ILE A 93 1.56 -3.31 -10.08
C ILE A 93 1.95 -3.73 -11.51
N LEU A 94 3.23 -3.61 -11.88
CA LEU A 94 3.73 -4.04 -13.18
C LEU A 94 3.50 -5.56 -13.39
N MET A 95 3.79 -6.37 -12.37
CA MET A 95 3.53 -7.81 -12.40
C MET A 95 2.04 -8.12 -12.61
N MET A 96 1.15 -7.40 -11.92
CA MET A 96 -0.30 -7.54 -12.07
C MET A 96 -0.76 -7.24 -13.50
N ILE A 97 -0.32 -6.11 -14.06
CA ILE A 97 -0.68 -5.72 -15.42
C ILE A 97 -0.21 -6.76 -16.44
N MET A 98 1.07 -7.14 -16.38
CA MET A 98 1.67 -8.12 -17.31
C MET A 98 1.05 -9.51 -17.19
N GLY A 99 0.60 -9.91 -16.00
CA GLY A 99 -0.02 -11.21 -15.76
C GLY A 99 -1.49 -11.30 -16.20
N LEU A 100 -2.19 -10.16 -16.19
CA LEU A 100 -3.65 -10.15 -16.40
C LEU A 100 -4.08 -9.56 -17.74
N LEU A 101 -3.35 -8.59 -18.29
CA LEU A 101 -3.80 -7.76 -19.39
C LEU A 101 -3.02 -8.02 -20.68
N LYS A 102 -3.70 -7.85 -21.81
CA LYS A 102 -3.16 -7.88 -23.16
C LYS A 102 -3.68 -6.69 -23.98
N ALA A 103 -3.16 -6.50 -25.17
CA ALA A 103 -3.67 -5.50 -26.10
C ALA A 103 -5.18 -5.68 -26.35
N GLY A 104 -5.91 -4.58 -26.32
CA GLY A 104 -7.37 -4.54 -26.46
C GLY A 104 -8.15 -4.76 -25.15
N ASP A 105 -7.50 -5.08 -24.03
CA ASP A 105 -8.15 -5.12 -22.73
C ASP A 105 -8.34 -3.71 -22.15
N HIS A 106 -9.39 -3.55 -21.36
CA HIS A 106 -9.76 -2.31 -20.69
C HIS A 106 -9.66 -2.41 -19.18
N VAL A 107 -9.23 -1.30 -18.54
CA VAL A 107 -9.11 -1.16 -17.08
C VAL A 107 -9.83 0.09 -16.61
N VAL A 108 -10.52 0.00 -15.47
CA VAL A 108 -11.10 1.15 -14.77
C VAL A 108 -10.25 1.45 -13.53
N LEU A 109 -9.74 2.67 -13.43
CA LEU A 109 -8.91 3.13 -12.33
C LEU A 109 -9.50 4.34 -11.62
N SER A 110 -9.31 4.44 -10.31
CA SER A 110 -9.49 5.70 -9.60
C SER A 110 -8.51 6.77 -10.11
N ARG A 111 -9.02 7.99 -10.34
CA ARG A 111 -8.15 9.15 -10.69
C ARG A 111 -7.35 9.67 -9.51
N SER A 112 -7.69 9.24 -8.29
CA SER A 112 -7.01 9.63 -7.04
C SER A 112 -5.89 8.66 -6.63
N MET A 113 -5.50 7.71 -7.49
CA MET A 113 -4.39 6.80 -7.23
C MET A 113 -3.03 7.51 -7.30
N PHE A 114 -2.02 6.84 -6.75
CA PHE A 114 -0.63 7.31 -6.80
C PHE A 114 -0.20 7.67 -8.23
N GLY A 115 0.39 8.86 -8.41
CA GLY A 115 0.70 9.41 -9.73
C GLY A 115 1.54 8.52 -10.65
N SER A 116 2.47 7.72 -10.10
CA SER A 116 3.23 6.75 -10.90
C SER A 116 2.36 5.61 -11.41
N THR A 117 1.35 5.17 -10.65
CA THR A 117 0.36 4.18 -11.10
C THR A 117 -0.45 4.72 -12.26
N LEU A 118 -0.97 5.95 -12.14
CA LEU A 118 -1.71 6.61 -13.23
C LEU A 118 -0.88 6.68 -14.51
N ASN A 119 0.39 7.10 -14.40
CA ASN A 119 1.30 7.18 -15.55
C ASN A 119 1.62 5.81 -16.15
N LEU A 120 1.77 4.77 -15.32
CA LEU A 120 2.04 3.41 -15.78
C LEU A 120 0.90 2.91 -16.69
N PHE A 121 -0.35 3.07 -16.26
CA PHE A 121 -1.51 2.67 -17.06
C PHE A 121 -1.73 3.59 -18.28
N ALA A 122 -1.78 4.90 -18.08
CA ALA A 122 -2.12 5.84 -19.15
C ALA A 122 -1.05 5.93 -20.24
N LYS A 123 0.24 5.94 -19.87
CA LYS A 123 1.33 6.18 -20.82
C LYS A 123 2.05 4.90 -21.20
N GLU A 124 2.50 4.12 -20.22
CA GLU A 124 3.39 3.00 -20.53
C GLU A 124 2.60 1.82 -21.13
N PHE A 125 1.50 1.42 -20.52
CA PHE A 125 0.67 0.32 -21.05
C PHE A 125 -0.31 0.75 -22.15
N GLY A 126 -0.66 2.02 -22.23
CA GLY A 126 -1.36 2.58 -23.39
C GLY A 126 -0.61 2.36 -24.71
N LYS A 127 0.74 2.40 -24.69
CA LYS A 127 1.60 2.08 -25.86
C LYS A 127 1.43 0.63 -26.34
N PHE A 128 1.03 -0.28 -25.47
CA PHE A 128 0.82 -1.69 -25.75
C PHE A 128 -0.66 -2.03 -25.95
N GLY A 129 -1.52 -1.02 -26.14
CA GLY A 129 -2.93 -1.21 -26.48
C GLY A 129 -3.82 -1.58 -25.30
N VAL A 130 -3.41 -1.34 -24.05
CA VAL A 130 -4.30 -1.43 -22.89
C VAL A 130 -5.05 -0.11 -22.76
N GLU A 131 -6.38 -0.18 -22.75
CA GLU A 131 -7.25 0.98 -22.60
C GLU A 131 -7.52 1.28 -21.12
N THR A 132 -7.55 2.55 -20.74
CA THR A 132 -7.79 2.94 -19.33
C THR A 132 -8.86 4.03 -19.25
N THR A 133 -9.84 3.84 -18.36
CA THR A 133 -10.80 4.88 -17.97
C THR A 133 -10.55 5.28 -16.51
N PHE A 134 -10.40 6.58 -16.26
CA PHE A 134 -10.23 7.15 -14.92
C PHE A 134 -11.57 7.67 -14.38
N VAL A 135 -11.92 7.24 -13.17
CA VAL A 135 -13.19 7.56 -12.51
C VAL A 135 -12.96 8.19 -11.13
N SER A 136 -14.00 8.79 -10.54
CA SER A 136 -13.94 9.28 -9.16
C SER A 136 -13.75 8.13 -8.18
N GLN A 137 -12.89 8.31 -7.17
CA GLN A 137 -12.66 7.34 -6.10
C GLN A 137 -13.96 6.97 -5.37
N THR A 138 -14.81 7.97 -5.12
CA THR A 138 -15.95 7.85 -4.20
C THR A 138 -17.31 7.76 -4.90
N ASN A 139 -17.36 7.93 -6.23
CA ASN A 139 -18.61 7.85 -7.00
C ASN A 139 -18.77 6.48 -7.66
N VAL A 140 -19.46 5.56 -6.98
CA VAL A 140 -19.73 4.19 -7.45
C VAL A 140 -20.42 4.13 -8.82
N ASP A 141 -21.24 5.14 -9.16
CA ASP A 141 -21.94 5.17 -10.45
C ASP A 141 -20.99 5.49 -11.61
N GLU A 142 -19.93 6.28 -11.40
CA GLU A 142 -18.88 6.46 -12.41
C GLU A 142 -18.15 5.13 -12.70
N TRP A 143 -17.87 4.31 -11.67
CA TRP A 143 -17.26 2.98 -11.87
C TRP A 143 -18.16 2.09 -12.72
N ARG A 144 -19.46 2.04 -12.40
CA ARG A 144 -20.44 1.25 -13.16
C ARG A 144 -20.57 1.72 -14.61
N ALA A 145 -20.65 3.03 -14.82
CA ALA A 145 -20.79 3.62 -16.15
C ALA A 145 -19.53 3.44 -17.03
N ALA A 146 -18.35 3.28 -16.41
CA ALA A 146 -17.09 3.06 -17.12
C ALA A 146 -16.90 1.62 -17.61
N MET A 147 -17.74 0.66 -17.21
CA MET A 147 -17.60 -0.75 -17.58
C MET A 147 -17.84 -0.97 -19.07
N ARG A 148 -17.01 -1.83 -19.68
CA ARG A 148 -17.07 -2.20 -21.10
C ARG A 148 -16.98 -3.72 -21.24
N PRO A 149 -17.40 -4.32 -22.38
CA PRO A 149 -17.28 -5.77 -22.59
C PRO A 149 -15.85 -6.32 -22.49
N ASN A 150 -14.86 -5.49 -22.79
CA ASN A 150 -13.44 -5.80 -22.69
C ASN A 150 -12.80 -5.36 -21.36
N THR A 151 -13.54 -4.89 -20.37
CA THR A 151 -13.01 -4.59 -19.03
C THR A 151 -12.56 -5.87 -18.35
N ARG A 152 -11.33 -5.88 -17.82
CA ARG A 152 -10.72 -7.03 -17.13
C ARG A 152 -10.36 -6.73 -15.69
N LEU A 153 -10.14 -5.47 -15.36
CA LEU A 153 -9.63 -5.07 -14.04
C LEU A 153 -10.25 -3.74 -13.61
N LEU A 154 -10.74 -3.70 -12.39
CA LEU A 154 -10.95 -2.48 -11.61
C LEU A 154 -9.80 -2.38 -10.62
N PHE A 155 -9.19 -1.18 -10.48
CA PHE A 155 -8.10 -1.00 -9.54
C PHE A 155 -8.27 0.31 -8.75
N ALA A 156 -8.33 0.18 -7.42
CA ALA A 156 -8.52 1.28 -6.47
C ALA A 156 -7.39 1.29 -5.43
N GLU A 157 -7.03 2.47 -4.94
CA GLU A 157 -6.17 2.69 -3.77
C GLU A 157 -7.04 3.27 -2.65
N THR A 158 -7.10 2.60 -1.49
CA THR A 158 -7.98 3.07 -0.41
C THR A 158 -7.38 2.78 0.97
N PRO A 159 -7.19 3.84 1.81
CA PRO A 159 -7.34 5.28 1.52
C PRO A 159 -6.36 5.81 0.49
N THR A 160 -6.73 6.89 -0.23
CA THR A 160 -5.89 7.50 -1.27
C THR A 160 -4.79 8.40 -0.71
N ASN A 161 -3.74 8.61 -1.50
CA ASN A 161 -2.69 9.59 -1.25
C ASN A 161 -2.91 10.84 -2.13
N PRO A 162 -3.02 12.07 -1.60
CA PRO A 162 -2.79 12.46 -0.20
C PRO A 162 -4.07 12.66 0.63
N LEU A 163 -5.25 12.70 0.02
CA LEU A 163 -6.48 13.20 0.65
C LEU A 163 -7.26 12.14 1.44
N THR A 164 -6.72 10.93 1.51
CA THR A 164 -7.28 9.82 2.30
C THR A 164 -8.74 9.47 1.98
N GLU A 165 -9.18 9.70 0.72
CA GLU A 165 -10.50 9.28 0.26
C GLU A 165 -10.65 7.76 0.35
N VAL A 166 -11.83 7.30 0.75
CA VAL A 166 -12.15 5.88 0.93
C VAL A 166 -13.21 5.46 -0.09
N CYS A 167 -12.97 4.37 -0.83
CA CYS A 167 -13.97 3.76 -1.71
C CYS A 167 -14.70 2.60 -1.02
N ASP A 168 -15.91 2.32 -1.47
CA ASP A 168 -16.68 1.15 -1.05
C ASP A 168 -16.19 -0.10 -1.80
N ILE A 169 -15.31 -0.87 -1.14
CA ILE A 169 -14.68 -2.06 -1.72
C ILE A 169 -15.74 -3.08 -2.14
N ALA A 170 -16.76 -3.32 -1.31
CA ALA A 170 -17.80 -4.31 -1.59
C ALA A 170 -18.65 -3.92 -2.81
N ALA A 171 -18.98 -2.63 -2.95
CA ALA A 171 -19.70 -2.12 -4.11
C ALA A 171 -18.86 -2.25 -5.39
N LEU A 172 -17.55 -1.96 -5.34
CA LEU A 172 -16.64 -2.12 -6.47
C LEU A 172 -16.44 -3.59 -6.85
N ALA A 173 -16.34 -4.49 -5.87
CA ALA A 173 -16.26 -5.93 -6.10
C ALA A 173 -17.49 -6.45 -6.85
N GLN A 174 -18.69 -6.05 -6.43
CA GLN A 174 -19.92 -6.42 -7.10
C GLN A 174 -19.94 -5.94 -8.57
N ILE A 175 -19.54 -4.68 -8.84
CA ILE A 175 -19.46 -4.15 -10.21
C ILE A 175 -18.46 -4.95 -11.07
N ALA A 176 -17.30 -5.28 -10.51
CA ALA A 176 -16.29 -6.06 -11.23
C ALA A 176 -16.82 -7.46 -11.58
N HIS A 177 -17.37 -8.16 -10.59
CA HIS A 177 -17.82 -9.54 -10.74
C HIS A 177 -19.02 -9.66 -11.66
N ASP A 178 -19.98 -8.73 -11.63
CA ASP A 178 -21.14 -8.69 -12.54
C ASP A 178 -20.71 -8.62 -14.02
N ALA A 179 -19.53 -8.05 -14.28
CA ALA A 179 -18.96 -7.92 -15.62
C ALA A 179 -17.90 -8.99 -15.94
N GLY A 180 -17.63 -9.94 -15.04
CA GLY A 180 -16.57 -10.95 -15.19
C GLY A 180 -15.16 -10.36 -15.16
N ALA A 181 -14.98 -9.18 -14.54
CA ALA A 181 -13.70 -8.53 -14.28
C ALA A 181 -13.21 -8.80 -12.84
N LEU A 182 -11.94 -8.50 -12.57
CA LEU A 182 -11.34 -8.61 -11.25
C LEU A 182 -11.30 -7.24 -10.55
N LEU A 183 -11.41 -7.23 -9.23
CA LEU A 183 -11.09 -6.07 -8.40
C LEU A 183 -9.72 -6.24 -7.74
N ALA A 184 -8.81 -5.29 -7.98
CA ALA A 184 -7.57 -5.13 -7.22
C ALA A 184 -7.66 -3.92 -6.29
N VAL A 185 -7.10 -4.03 -5.10
CA VAL A 185 -7.03 -2.96 -4.11
C VAL A 185 -5.58 -2.76 -3.66
N ASP A 186 -5.06 -1.54 -3.79
CA ASP A 186 -3.82 -1.13 -3.12
C ASP A 186 -4.12 -0.85 -1.66
N ASN A 187 -3.63 -1.73 -0.78
CA ASN A 187 -3.85 -1.72 0.66
C ASN A 187 -2.62 -1.21 1.45
N ALA A 188 -1.71 -0.51 0.77
CA ALA A 188 -0.44 -0.08 1.37
C ALA A 188 -0.62 0.88 2.56
N PHE A 189 -1.67 1.71 2.57
CA PHE A 189 -1.97 2.66 3.66
C PHE A 189 -2.66 1.98 4.84
N ALA A 190 -3.67 1.17 4.56
CA ALA A 190 -4.48 0.55 5.61
C ALA A 190 -3.78 -0.64 6.27
N THR A 191 -2.96 -1.39 5.54
CA THR A 191 -2.36 -2.65 5.99
C THR A 191 -3.40 -3.74 6.31
N PRO A 192 -3.02 -5.02 6.41
CA PRO A 192 -3.95 -6.08 6.79
C PRO A 192 -4.51 -5.97 8.23
N LEU A 193 -3.97 -5.05 9.03
CA LEU A 193 -4.42 -4.83 10.42
C LEU A 193 -5.67 -3.94 10.49
N LEU A 194 -5.76 -2.97 9.59
CA LEU A 194 -6.92 -2.09 9.52
C LEU A 194 -7.98 -2.64 8.56
N GLN A 195 -7.55 -3.12 7.38
CA GLN A 195 -8.46 -3.45 6.29
C GLN A 195 -8.01 -4.73 5.59
N ARG A 196 -8.93 -5.63 5.33
CA ARG A 196 -8.72 -6.84 4.53
C ARG A 196 -9.64 -6.80 3.32
N PRO A 197 -9.19 -6.28 2.20
CA PRO A 197 -10.02 -6.12 1.01
C PRO A 197 -10.63 -7.42 0.49
N VAL A 198 -9.95 -8.56 0.67
CA VAL A 198 -10.46 -9.87 0.26
C VAL A 198 -11.73 -10.27 1.00
N GLU A 199 -11.89 -9.89 2.26
CA GLU A 199 -13.11 -10.14 3.04
C GLU A 199 -14.31 -9.31 2.54
N MET A 200 -14.04 -8.29 1.74
CA MET A 200 -15.03 -7.41 1.10
C MET A 200 -15.20 -7.70 -0.40
N GLY A 201 -14.60 -8.78 -0.89
CA GLY A 201 -14.75 -9.26 -2.27
C GLY A 201 -13.65 -8.86 -3.24
N ALA A 202 -12.57 -8.21 -2.83
CA ALA A 202 -11.44 -7.97 -3.70
C ALA A 202 -10.74 -9.29 -4.07
N ASP A 203 -10.34 -9.42 -5.34
CA ASP A 203 -9.65 -10.61 -5.86
C ASP A 203 -8.14 -10.54 -5.63
N ILE A 204 -7.60 -9.32 -5.64
CA ILE A 204 -6.17 -9.05 -5.54
C ILE A 204 -5.95 -7.91 -4.55
N VAL A 205 -5.05 -8.14 -3.59
CA VAL A 205 -4.59 -7.10 -2.67
C VAL A 205 -3.12 -6.80 -2.96
N MET A 206 -2.84 -5.54 -3.28
CA MET A 206 -1.49 -5.07 -3.57
C MET A 206 -0.89 -4.42 -2.33
N HIS A 207 0.40 -4.65 -2.10
CA HIS A 207 1.16 -4.01 -1.05
C HIS A 207 2.46 -3.38 -1.56
N SER A 208 2.74 -2.17 -1.06
CA SER A 208 4.10 -1.65 -0.98
C SER A 208 4.69 -2.03 0.39
N GLY A 209 5.52 -3.08 0.40
CA GLY A 209 6.22 -3.51 1.62
C GLY A 209 7.19 -2.45 2.17
N THR A 210 7.55 -1.46 1.35
CA THR A 210 8.36 -0.28 1.68
C THR A 210 7.73 0.61 2.78
N LYS A 211 6.40 0.51 2.98
CA LYS A 211 5.61 1.36 3.88
C LYS A 211 5.49 0.71 5.26
N TYR A 212 4.30 0.65 5.80
CA TYR A 212 4.03 0.10 7.14
C TYR A 212 4.51 -1.33 7.37
N LEU A 213 4.60 -2.19 6.33
CA LEU A 213 5.06 -3.57 6.52
C LEU A 213 6.53 -3.62 6.96
N ASP A 214 7.42 -2.83 6.35
CA ASP A 214 8.77 -2.57 6.87
C ASP A 214 8.71 -1.69 8.12
N GLY A 215 8.02 -0.55 8.03
CA GLY A 215 7.68 0.36 9.11
C GLY A 215 8.83 1.18 9.67
N GLN A 216 10.02 1.15 9.07
CA GLN A 216 11.20 1.86 9.54
C GLN A 216 12.03 2.50 8.42
N GLY A 217 11.51 2.52 7.18
CA GLY A 217 12.15 3.17 6.04
C GLY A 217 13.46 2.54 5.59
N ARG A 218 13.63 1.21 5.74
CA ARG A 218 14.91 0.50 5.54
C ARG A 218 15.09 -0.06 4.14
N VAL A 219 14.00 -0.62 3.55
CA VAL A 219 14.09 -1.35 2.29
C VAL A 219 12.88 -1.11 1.39
N MET A 220 13.05 -1.38 0.12
CA MET A 220 11.94 -1.45 -0.84
C MET A 220 11.48 -2.90 -0.98
N ALA A 221 10.16 -3.08 -1.01
CA ALA A 221 9.50 -4.35 -1.29
C ALA A 221 8.10 -4.10 -1.83
N GLY A 222 7.53 -5.10 -2.49
CA GLY A 222 6.14 -5.13 -2.90
C GLY A 222 5.60 -6.55 -2.87
N ALA A 223 4.28 -6.69 -2.94
CA ALA A 223 3.63 -7.99 -3.05
C ALA A 223 2.23 -7.89 -3.67
N LEU A 224 1.77 -8.99 -4.25
CA LEU A 224 0.37 -9.26 -4.56
C LEU A 224 -0.11 -10.44 -3.71
N CYS A 225 -1.27 -10.29 -3.09
CA CYS A 225 -1.97 -11.33 -2.35
C CYS A 225 -3.24 -11.68 -3.10
N ALA A 226 -3.50 -12.97 -3.38
CA ALA A 226 -4.63 -13.40 -4.18
C ALA A 226 -4.93 -14.90 -3.98
N SER A 227 -5.83 -15.45 -4.81
CA SER A 227 -6.00 -16.90 -4.91
C SER A 227 -4.71 -17.58 -5.36
N ARG A 228 -4.52 -18.83 -4.95
CA ARG A 228 -3.38 -19.63 -5.39
C ARG A 228 -3.30 -19.73 -6.91
N GLN A 229 -4.46 -19.86 -7.56
CA GLN A 229 -4.53 -19.91 -9.01
C GLN A 229 -3.97 -18.65 -9.68
N LEU A 230 -4.40 -17.46 -9.26
CA LEU A 230 -3.87 -16.20 -9.80
C LEU A 230 -2.36 -16.08 -9.58
N VAL A 231 -1.89 -16.43 -8.38
CA VAL A 231 -0.46 -16.35 -8.07
C VAL A 231 0.35 -17.31 -8.93
N THR A 232 -0.06 -18.58 -9.05
CA THR A 232 0.73 -19.59 -9.75
C THR A 232 0.65 -19.50 -11.27
N GLU A 233 -0.55 -19.19 -11.82
CA GLU A 233 -0.77 -19.18 -13.27
C GLU A 233 -0.52 -17.83 -13.93
N LYS A 234 -0.71 -16.71 -13.19
CA LYS A 234 -0.63 -15.36 -13.75
C LYS A 234 0.61 -14.58 -13.30
N PHE A 235 0.94 -14.61 -12.01
CA PHE A 235 1.99 -13.72 -11.47
C PHE A 235 3.37 -14.37 -11.41
N ALA A 236 3.48 -15.61 -10.96
CA ALA A 236 4.77 -16.30 -10.85
C ALA A 236 5.51 -16.45 -12.21
N PRO A 237 4.83 -16.74 -13.35
CA PRO A 237 5.49 -16.71 -14.66
C PRO A 237 6.08 -15.35 -15.02
N VAL A 238 5.41 -14.25 -14.65
CA VAL A 238 5.89 -12.89 -14.89
C VAL A 238 7.15 -12.59 -14.07
N VAL A 239 7.17 -12.91 -12.78
CA VAL A 239 8.36 -12.72 -11.93
C VAL A 239 9.55 -13.50 -12.49
N ARG A 240 9.31 -14.76 -12.89
CA ARG A 240 10.34 -15.65 -13.45
C ARG A 240 10.99 -15.05 -14.71
N THR A 241 10.18 -14.44 -15.57
CA THR A 241 10.60 -13.96 -16.91
C THR A 241 11.05 -12.50 -16.89
N ALA A 242 10.30 -11.61 -16.25
CA ALA A 242 10.57 -10.17 -16.24
C ALA A 242 11.52 -9.72 -15.12
N GLY A 243 11.78 -10.58 -14.11
CA GLY A 243 12.85 -10.37 -13.15
C GLY A 243 12.55 -9.37 -12.02
N MET A 244 11.29 -9.09 -11.72
CA MET A 244 10.88 -8.19 -10.61
C MET A 244 11.02 -8.85 -9.23
N VAL A 245 12.13 -9.49 -8.98
CA VAL A 245 12.36 -10.37 -7.83
C VAL A 245 12.58 -9.58 -6.56
N LEU A 246 11.93 -10.00 -5.48
CA LEU A 246 12.22 -9.50 -4.14
C LEU A 246 13.56 -10.08 -3.64
N SER A 247 14.46 -9.21 -3.19
CA SER A 247 15.70 -9.62 -2.55
C SER A 247 15.41 -10.40 -1.25
N PRO A 248 16.05 -11.55 -0.98
CA PRO A 248 15.91 -12.26 0.29
C PRO A 248 16.25 -11.40 1.50
N PHE A 249 17.23 -10.50 1.39
CA PHE A 249 17.56 -9.56 2.46
C PHE A 249 16.39 -8.60 2.73
N ASN A 250 15.82 -8.00 1.68
CA ASN A 250 14.68 -7.10 1.84
C ASN A 250 13.45 -7.86 2.37
N ALA A 251 13.21 -9.08 1.89
CA ALA A 251 12.15 -9.94 2.39
C ALA A 251 12.30 -10.21 3.90
N TRP A 252 13.52 -10.51 4.36
CA TRP A 252 13.80 -10.72 5.79
C TRP A 252 13.57 -9.47 6.62
N VAL A 253 14.00 -8.30 6.15
CA VAL A 253 13.80 -7.02 6.85
C VAL A 253 12.30 -6.74 6.99
N VAL A 254 11.51 -6.91 5.92
CA VAL A 254 10.05 -6.70 5.97
C VAL A 254 9.37 -7.76 6.85
N LEU A 255 9.82 -9.01 6.77
CA LEU A 255 9.34 -10.10 7.61
C LEU A 255 9.47 -9.75 9.11
N LYS A 256 10.63 -9.17 9.51
CA LYS A 256 10.85 -8.67 10.87
C LYS A 256 10.03 -7.41 11.19
N GLY A 257 9.80 -6.55 10.22
CA GLY A 257 8.89 -5.41 10.37
C GLY A 257 7.45 -5.83 10.66
N MET A 258 6.97 -6.86 9.99
CA MET A 258 5.60 -7.38 10.19
C MET A 258 5.35 -7.92 11.59
N GLU A 259 6.37 -8.42 12.32
CA GLU A 259 6.22 -8.92 13.69
C GLU A 259 5.67 -7.85 14.66
N THR A 260 5.99 -6.59 14.42
CA THR A 260 5.55 -5.44 15.25
C THR A 260 4.48 -4.59 14.56
N LEU A 261 3.93 -5.05 13.44
CA LEU A 261 2.97 -4.27 12.66
C LEU A 261 1.76 -3.83 13.49
N GLY A 262 1.18 -4.74 14.30
CA GLY A 262 -0.02 -4.47 15.10
C GLY A 262 0.18 -3.32 16.09
N VAL A 263 1.25 -3.38 16.88
CA VAL A 263 1.54 -2.33 17.89
C VAL A 263 1.90 -1.00 17.24
N ARG A 264 2.62 -1.02 16.09
CA ARG A 264 2.97 0.21 15.38
C ARG A 264 1.75 0.86 14.73
N VAL A 265 0.95 0.10 14.00
CA VAL A 265 -0.23 0.63 13.30
C VAL A 265 -1.22 1.23 14.30
N LYS A 266 -1.44 0.56 15.46
CA LYS A 266 -2.29 1.13 16.51
C LYS A 266 -1.75 2.48 17.01
N ALA A 267 -0.47 2.57 17.32
CA ALA A 267 0.16 3.82 17.80
C ALA A 267 0.10 4.92 16.72
N HIS A 268 0.36 4.59 15.44
CA HIS A 268 0.18 5.53 14.34
C HIS A 268 -1.25 6.09 14.28
N CYS A 269 -2.26 5.23 14.40
CA CYS A 269 -3.66 5.65 14.36
C CYS A 269 -4.03 6.55 15.55
N ASP A 270 -3.60 6.17 16.76
CA ASP A 270 -3.87 6.95 17.98
C ASP A 270 -3.25 8.34 17.88
N ASN A 271 -1.98 8.43 17.48
CA ASN A 271 -1.28 9.69 17.28
C ASN A 271 -1.93 10.53 16.20
N THR A 272 -2.27 9.92 15.05
CA THR A 272 -2.87 10.64 13.93
C THR A 272 -4.22 11.22 14.30
N LEU A 273 -5.05 10.47 15.04
CA LEU A 273 -6.35 10.96 15.49
C LEU A 273 -6.21 12.13 16.47
N ALA A 274 -5.25 12.06 17.41
CA ALA A 274 -4.99 13.14 18.36
C ALA A 274 -4.55 14.42 17.63
N ILE A 275 -3.64 14.30 16.66
CA ILE A 275 -3.16 15.41 15.85
C ILE A 275 -4.27 15.96 14.94
N ALA A 276 -5.07 15.11 14.31
CA ALA A 276 -6.14 15.52 13.43
C ALA A 276 -7.20 16.34 14.18
N ARG A 277 -7.64 15.90 15.36
CA ARG A 277 -8.57 16.65 16.23
C ARG A 277 -8.02 17.99 16.66
N TRP A 278 -6.72 18.04 17.01
CA TRP A 278 -6.06 19.29 17.37
C TRP A 278 -5.97 20.25 16.17
N LEU A 279 -5.65 19.74 14.97
CA LEU A 279 -5.57 20.56 13.76
C LEU A 279 -6.92 21.18 13.38
N GLU A 280 -8.06 20.52 13.62
CA GLU A 280 -9.39 21.11 13.40
C GLU A 280 -9.67 22.32 14.30
N THR A 281 -8.93 22.48 15.40
CA THR A 281 -9.07 23.65 16.29
C THR A 281 -8.18 24.83 15.90
N GLN A 282 -7.29 24.66 14.92
CA GLN A 282 -6.33 25.70 14.54
C GLN A 282 -6.95 26.67 13.53
N PRO A 283 -6.99 27.98 13.80
CA PRO A 283 -7.66 28.94 12.92
C PRO A 283 -7.00 29.10 11.55
N GLN A 284 -5.72 28.71 11.41
CA GLN A 284 -4.99 28.75 10.13
C GLN A 284 -5.31 27.56 9.23
N VAL A 285 -5.90 26.49 9.76
CA VAL A 285 -6.23 25.26 9.05
C VAL A 285 -7.65 25.33 8.51
N ALA A 286 -7.79 25.42 7.21
CA ALA A 286 -9.09 25.49 6.56
C ALA A 286 -9.82 24.13 6.55
N ARG A 287 -9.05 23.03 6.46
CA ARG A 287 -9.60 21.67 6.42
C ARG A 287 -8.58 20.63 6.84
N VAL A 288 -9.07 19.56 7.48
CA VAL A 288 -8.31 18.35 7.77
C VAL A 288 -8.93 17.18 7.02
N TYR A 289 -8.11 16.42 6.32
CA TYR A 289 -8.48 15.20 5.59
C TYR A 289 -7.97 14.00 6.38
N TYR A 290 -8.84 13.34 7.12
CA TYR A 290 -8.52 12.15 7.89
C TYR A 290 -9.76 11.29 8.14
N PRO A 291 -9.80 10.04 7.70
CA PRO A 291 -11.01 9.19 7.79
C PRO A 291 -11.48 8.92 9.23
N GLY A 292 -10.58 9.04 10.22
CA GLY A 292 -10.92 8.91 11.64
C GLY A 292 -11.70 10.07 12.23
N LEU A 293 -11.85 11.20 11.52
CA LEU A 293 -12.66 12.36 11.96
C LEU A 293 -14.09 12.24 11.46
N PRO A 294 -15.11 12.57 12.31
CA PRO A 294 -16.51 12.65 11.86
C PRO A 294 -16.78 13.66 10.73
N SER A 295 -15.91 14.65 10.59
CA SER A 295 -15.96 15.66 9.52
C SER A 295 -15.57 15.12 8.14
N HIS A 296 -14.91 13.94 8.08
CA HIS A 296 -14.51 13.33 6.82
C HIS A 296 -15.72 12.74 6.07
N PRO A 297 -15.88 13.02 4.75
CA PRO A 297 -17.08 12.60 4.00
C PRO A 297 -17.34 11.09 4.00
N GLN A 298 -16.30 10.28 4.08
CA GLN A 298 -16.40 8.81 4.11
C GLN A 298 -16.12 8.23 5.50
N HIS A 299 -16.28 9.00 6.59
CA HIS A 299 -15.97 8.54 7.95
C HIS A 299 -16.67 7.23 8.30
N GLU A 300 -17.97 7.13 8.14
CA GLU A 300 -18.73 5.92 8.48
C GLU A 300 -18.29 4.70 7.67
N LEU A 301 -18.03 4.88 6.38
CA LEU A 301 -17.52 3.82 5.52
C LEU A 301 -16.13 3.37 5.97
N ALA A 302 -15.23 4.33 6.24
CA ALA A 302 -13.88 4.05 6.72
C ALA A 302 -13.91 3.28 8.05
N MET A 303 -14.73 3.71 9.02
CA MET A 303 -14.83 3.03 10.31
C MET A 303 -15.33 1.59 10.18
N ARG A 304 -16.25 1.32 9.25
CA ARG A 304 -16.69 -0.05 8.96
C ARG A 304 -15.61 -0.89 8.31
N GLN A 305 -14.88 -0.35 7.32
CA GLN A 305 -13.87 -1.09 6.54
C GLN A 305 -12.52 -1.23 7.26
N GLN A 306 -12.20 -0.29 8.16
CA GLN A 306 -10.87 -0.16 8.77
C GLN A 306 -10.87 -0.45 10.27
N ASN A 307 -11.72 -1.37 10.73
CA ASN A 307 -11.78 -1.81 12.14
C ASN A 307 -11.91 -0.64 13.15
N GLY A 308 -12.62 0.42 12.79
CA GLY A 308 -12.82 1.60 13.64
C GLY A 308 -11.62 2.54 13.75
N LEU A 309 -10.60 2.39 12.89
CA LEU A 309 -9.38 3.19 12.91
C LEU A 309 -9.20 3.94 11.58
N GLY A 310 -8.56 5.13 11.61
CA GLY A 310 -8.44 6.02 10.45
C GLY A 310 -7.09 5.93 9.70
N GLY A 311 -6.16 5.11 10.18
CA GLY A 311 -4.81 5.01 9.59
C GLY A 311 -3.82 6.02 10.16
N GLY A 312 -2.60 6.01 9.60
CA GLY A 312 -1.47 6.81 10.07
C GLY A 312 -1.10 7.98 9.15
N VAL A 313 -1.98 8.36 8.22
CA VAL A 313 -1.77 9.50 7.30
C VAL A 313 -2.94 10.44 7.38
N LEU A 314 -2.66 11.74 7.45
CA LEU A 314 -3.62 12.81 7.29
C LEU A 314 -3.08 13.86 6.32
N SER A 315 -3.96 14.69 5.79
CA SER A 315 -3.59 15.94 5.15
C SER A 315 -4.33 17.11 5.79
N LEU A 316 -3.70 18.27 5.81
CA LEU A 316 -4.34 19.53 6.16
C LEU A 316 -4.25 20.52 5.00
N GLU A 317 -5.15 21.46 4.95
CA GLU A 317 -5.17 22.51 3.94
C GLU A 317 -5.09 23.88 4.59
N LEU A 318 -4.16 24.69 4.14
CA LEU A 318 -4.00 26.08 4.52
C LEU A 318 -4.63 26.97 3.45
N ALA A 319 -5.56 27.82 3.86
CA ALA A 319 -6.21 28.76 2.96
C ALA A 319 -5.25 29.89 2.54
N GLY A 320 -5.42 30.37 1.31
CA GLY A 320 -4.74 31.55 0.78
C GLY A 320 -5.59 32.19 -0.31
N ASP A 321 -5.50 33.51 -0.48
CA ASP A 321 -6.27 34.26 -1.47
C ASP A 321 -5.91 33.87 -2.92
N THR A 322 -4.71 33.33 -3.12
CA THR A 322 -4.24 32.76 -4.38
C THR A 322 -3.55 31.42 -4.17
N PRO A 323 -3.42 30.58 -5.22
CA PRO A 323 -2.65 29.34 -5.12
C PRO A 323 -1.20 29.54 -4.63
N GLU A 324 -0.56 30.63 -5.05
CA GLU A 324 0.80 30.99 -4.66
C GLU A 324 0.87 31.36 -3.16
N ALA A 325 -0.10 32.10 -2.66
CA ALA A 325 -0.19 32.44 -1.23
C ALA A 325 -0.44 31.20 -0.38
N ALA A 326 -1.34 30.32 -0.78
CA ALA A 326 -1.59 29.05 -0.12
C ALA A 326 -0.31 28.17 -0.08
N ARG A 327 0.42 28.07 -1.21
CA ARG A 327 1.71 27.36 -1.26
C ARG A 327 2.77 27.99 -0.36
N ALA A 328 2.86 29.30 -0.33
CA ALA A 328 3.81 29.99 0.55
C ALA A 328 3.55 29.69 2.03
N LYS A 329 2.27 29.67 2.47
CA LYS A 329 1.88 29.22 3.81
C LYS A 329 2.25 27.76 4.07
N ALA A 330 1.98 26.87 3.10
CA ALA A 330 2.33 25.44 3.20
C ALA A 330 3.84 25.22 3.35
N PHE A 331 4.65 25.92 2.54
CA PHE A 331 6.11 25.86 2.63
C PHE A 331 6.62 26.43 3.96
N HIS A 332 6.06 27.56 4.39
CA HIS A 332 6.42 28.15 5.68
C HIS A 332 6.16 27.18 6.85
N LEU A 333 4.99 26.52 6.87
CA LEU A 333 4.70 25.50 7.88
C LEU A 333 5.73 24.37 7.85
N ILE A 334 6.02 23.81 6.66
CA ILE A 334 6.97 22.70 6.48
C ILE A 334 8.37 23.10 6.93
N ASP A 335 8.86 24.26 6.51
CA ASP A 335 10.21 24.74 6.79
C ASP A 335 10.41 25.16 8.25
N SER A 336 9.34 25.43 8.98
CA SER A 336 9.37 25.80 10.41
C SER A 336 9.53 24.58 11.32
N CYS A 337 9.25 23.38 10.85
CA CYS A 337 9.36 22.15 11.62
C CYS A 337 10.85 21.82 11.95
N ARG A 338 11.07 21.26 13.14
CA ARG A 338 12.39 20.85 13.66
C ARG A 338 12.47 19.37 14.01
N VAL A 339 11.35 18.77 14.33
CA VAL A 339 11.21 17.35 14.67
C VAL A 339 10.79 16.55 13.45
N LEU A 340 9.83 17.07 12.67
CA LEU A 340 9.29 16.41 11.51
C LEU A 340 10.29 16.38 10.35
N SER A 341 10.38 15.24 9.66
CA SER A 341 11.28 15.07 8.52
C SER A 341 10.62 15.51 7.22
N ILE A 342 11.28 16.37 6.46
CA ILE A 342 10.85 16.71 5.09
C ILE A 342 11.30 15.59 4.15
N ALA A 343 10.39 14.69 3.80
CA ALA A 343 10.67 13.54 2.94
C ALA A 343 9.44 13.09 2.17
N THR A 344 9.61 12.11 1.26
CA THR A 344 8.52 11.64 0.38
C THR A 344 7.96 10.27 0.74
N ASN A 345 8.46 9.60 1.77
CA ASN A 345 7.98 8.30 2.23
C ASN A 345 6.74 8.42 3.13
N LEU A 346 6.25 7.29 3.65
CA LEU A 346 5.19 7.18 4.67
C LEU A 346 5.29 5.82 5.37
N GLY A 347 4.63 5.68 6.51
CA GLY A 347 4.61 4.42 7.27
C GLY A 347 5.92 4.15 8.03
N ASP A 348 6.76 5.17 8.19
CA ASP A 348 7.99 5.13 8.99
C ASP A 348 7.68 5.41 10.47
N THR A 349 8.58 5.02 11.37
CA THR A 349 8.53 5.40 12.79
C THR A 349 8.69 6.90 13.02
N LYS A 350 9.27 7.62 12.06
CA LYS A 350 9.45 9.07 12.08
C LYS A 350 8.32 9.76 11.31
N THR A 351 7.78 10.82 11.89
CA THR A 351 6.79 11.66 11.20
C THR A 351 7.41 12.37 10.01
N ILE A 352 6.74 12.22 8.87
CA ILE A 352 7.15 12.81 7.59
C ILE A 352 6.12 13.85 7.16
N ILE A 353 6.61 15.05 6.87
CA ILE A 353 5.82 16.16 6.33
C ILE A 353 6.21 16.42 4.88
N SER A 354 5.22 16.68 4.02
CA SER A 354 5.48 16.96 2.59
C SER A 354 4.40 17.83 1.97
N HIS A 355 4.75 18.49 0.86
CA HIS A 355 3.83 19.25 0.01
C HIS A 355 3.48 18.41 -1.23
N PRO A 356 2.30 17.76 -1.28
CA PRO A 356 1.94 16.84 -2.36
C PRO A 356 1.97 17.47 -3.75
N ALA A 357 1.49 18.69 -3.89
CA ALA A 357 1.40 19.38 -5.19
C ALA A 357 2.76 19.59 -5.89
N THR A 358 3.87 19.64 -5.13
CA THR A 358 5.22 19.80 -5.69
C THR A 358 6.09 18.54 -5.58
N THR A 359 5.61 17.50 -4.90
CA THR A 359 6.36 16.23 -4.70
C THR A 359 5.66 15.05 -5.34
N SER A 360 4.83 14.31 -4.60
CA SER A 360 4.19 13.08 -5.09
C SER A 360 3.26 13.29 -6.29
N HIS A 361 2.68 14.48 -6.44
CA HIS A 361 1.79 14.88 -7.54
C HIS A 361 2.37 16.02 -8.40
N GLY A 362 3.65 16.35 -8.23
CA GLY A 362 4.32 17.43 -8.93
C GLY A 362 4.43 17.24 -10.46
N ARG A 363 4.30 16.00 -10.95
CA ARG A 363 4.30 15.67 -12.39
C ARG A 363 2.92 15.80 -13.06
N LEU A 364 1.86 15.99 -12.27
CA LEU A 364 0.52 16.27 -12.79
C LEU A 364 0.41 17.72 -13.22
N THR A 365 -0.39 17.97 -14.25
CA THR A 365 -0.78 19.35 -14.63
C THR A 365 -1.63 19.97 -13.52
N GLU A 366 -1.74 21.29 -13.50
CA GLU A 366 -2.61 21.97 -12.52
C GLU A 366 -4.06 21.51 -12.63
N ALA A 367 -4.60 21.36 -13.84
CA ALA A 367 -5.95 20.86 -14.07
C ALA A 367 -6.13 19.41 -13.51
N GLN A 368 -5.13 18.56 -13.64
CA GLN A 368 -5.19 17.21 -13.07
C GLN A 368 -5.13 17.23 -11.54
N ARG A 369 -4.32 18.11 -10.93
CA ARG A 369 -4.29 18.28 -9.46
C ARG A 369 -5.61 18.80 -8.94
N GLN A 370 -6.20 19.81 -9.58
CA GLN A 370 -7.50 20.34 -9.21
C GLN A 370 -8.61 19.29 -9.33
N ALA A 371 -8.60 18.50 -10.41
CA ALA A 371 -9.55 17.38 -10.59
C ALA A 371 -9.39 16.29 -9.51
N ALA A 372 -8.20 16.15 -8.91
CA ALA A 372 -7.92 15.28 -7.77
C ALA A 372 -8.11 15.96 -6.41
N GLY A 373 -8.61 17.21 -6.36
CA GLY A 373 -8.82 17.98 -5.14
C GLY A 373 -7.54 18.44 -4.43
N ILE A 374 -6.37 18.37 -5.09
CA ILE A 374 -5.08 18.70 -4.50
C ILE A 374 -4.74 20.16 -4.77
N SER A 375 -5.06 21.03 -3.80
CA SER A 375 -4.72 22.45 -3.87
C SER A 375 -3.24 22.70 -3.51
N GLN A 376 -2.80 23.94 -3.76
CA GLN A 376 -1.45 24.39 -3.38
C GLN A 376 -1.27 24.60 -1.86
N GLY A 377 -2.35 24.60 -1.10
CA GLY A 377 -2.34 24.70 0.37
C GLY A 377 -2.28 23.36 1.10
N VAL A 378 -2.34 22.24 0.37
CA VAL A 378 -2.34 20.90 0.99
C VAL A 378 -0.96 20.51 1.48
N VAL A 379 -0.89 20.14 2.76
CA VAL A 379 0.28 19.56 3.41
C VAL A 379 -0.09 18.17 3.92
N ARG A 380 0.69 17.14 3.58
CA ARG A 380 0.49 15.77 4.05
C ARG A 380 1.42 15.45 5.21
N LEU A 381 0.85 14.85 6.25
CA LEU A 381 1.57 14.25 7.37
C LEU A 381 1.41 12.73 7.31
N ALA A 382 2.53 12.02 7.24
CA ALA A 382 2.60 10.59 7.57
C ALA A 382 3.11 10.51 9.00
N VAL A 383 2.17 10.32 9.93
CA VAL A 383 2.43 10.44 11.37
C VAL A 383 3.21 9.22 11.86
N GLY A 384 4.29 9.47 12.60
CA GLY A 384 5.18 8.48 13.17
C GLY A 384 4.81 8.05 14.58
N LEU A 385 5.83 7.62 15.32
CA LEU A 385 5.69 7.09 16.68
C LEU A 385 6.24 8.05 17.75
N GLU A 386 6.59 9.28 17.38
CA GLU A 386 6.92 10.34 18.34
C GLU A 386 5.69 10.65 19.20
N HIS A 387 5.90 11.27 20.36
CA HIS A 387 4.77 11.71 21.18
C HIS A 387 3.93 12.74 20.41
N HIS A 388 2.63 12.58 20.38
CA HIS A 388 1.75 13.42 19.55
C HIS A 388 1.82 14.91 19.96
N GLU A 389 2.05 15.23 21.23
CA GLU A 389 2.20 16.63 21.67
C GLU A 389 3.49 17.27 21.13
N ASP A 390 4.60 16.51 21.02
CA ASP A 390 5.83 17.02 20.42
C ASP A 390 5.64 17.33 18.92
N ILE A 391 4.82 16.52 18.22
CA ILE A 391 4.44 16.76 16.82
C ILE A 391 3.55 18.01 16.72
N GLN A 392 2.59 18.18 17.63
CA GLN A 392 1.71 19.35 17.68
C GLN A 392 2.52 20.63 17.96
N ASP A 393 3.42 20.59 18.91
CA ASP A 393 4.32 21.71 19.26
C ASP A 393 5.22 22.09 18.07
N ASP A 394 5.70 21.10 17.32
CA ASP A 394 6.54 21.36 16.15
C ASP A 394 5.74 21.99 15.00
N LEU A 395 4.52 21.53 14.76
CA LEU A 395 3.60 22.15 13.80
C LEU A 395 3.18 23.56 14.23
N LEU A 396 2.98 23.78 15.53
CA LEU A 396 2.59 25.08 16.07
C LEU A 396 3.66 26.17 15.82
N ARG A 397 4.95 25.80 15.71
CA ARG A 397 6.01 26.75 15.35
C ARG A 397 5.73 27.48 14.05
N GLY A 398 5.24 26.75 13.03
CA GLY A 398 4.87 27.33 11.75
C GLY A 398 3.48 27.95 11.76
N LEU A 399 2.48 27.26 12.34
CA LEU A 399 1.10 27.74 12.35
C LEU A 399 0.95 29.08 13.09
N SER A 400 1.59 29.25 14.26
CA SER A 400 1.47 30.46 15.09
C SER A 400 1.98 31.73 14.43
N THR A 401 2.81 31.63 13.40
CA THR A 401 3.37 32.75 12.65
C THR A 401 2.64 33.04 11.34
N LEU A 402 1.66 32.21 10.98
CA LEU A 402 0.77 32.46 9.85
C LEU A 402 -0.43 33.31 10.29
N SER A 403 -0.84 34.25 9.43
CA SER A 403 -2.14 34.91 9.57
C SER A 403 -3.27 33.88 9.36
N ALA A 404 -4.29 34.00 10.19
CA ALA A 404 -5.50 33.19 10.09
C ALA A 404 -6.20 33.39 8.75
#